data_cf0a0a7f57f5e622656be350a1dd2778
#
_entry.id   cf0a0a7f57f5e622656be350a1dd2778
#
_cell.length_a   1.000
_cell.length_b   1.000
_cell.length_c   1.000
_cell.angle_alpha   90.00
_cell.angle_beta   90.00
_cell.angle_gamma   90.00
#
_symmetry.space_group_name_H-M   'P 1'
#
loop_
_entity.id
_entity.type
_entity.pdbx_description
1 polymer ?
#
loop_
_entity_poly.entity_id
_entity_poly.type
_entity_poly.pdbx_seq_one_letter_code
_entity_poly.pdbx_strand_id
1 'polypeptide(L)'
;QANDLTLQALACGLSILEANFAATYLLDADTRYLTLGPFCGAQTELADVGVRMLQQATADLEALTGHVVTLTTADRVKQCNVPMDAASAVCVPLVVQDTPIGTLWFSFDSPRVFDDSELMLIEMIAAMSANYFTAPLHGGNHLVDDQLTKMAQNWQQNRRLPINCSYAKWQVQGWHLDDTAISRNYYDCQQSESGISVSLAHSQGRSLEALLSIGVVGNTLQRMVAVTSDPAEILERTNSCIWEGAAGEQFADVLQLALDADTGRVTYSSAGEIILLVVTSAGIEVLENISPEIGIMDYGEYENRCHIM
;
A
#
# COMPACT_ATOMS: atom_id res chain seq x y z
N GLN A 1 15.65 7.40 -12.27
CA GLN A 1 15.49 7.47 -10.79
C GLN A 1 14.14 8.07 -10.38
N ALA A 2 13.83 9.35 -10.74
CA ALA A 2 12.56 9.99 -10.34
C ALA A 2 11.34 9.25 -10.89
N ASN A 3 11.35 8.90 -12.15
CA ASN A 3 10.27 8.13 -12.79
C ASN A 3 10.09 6.75 -12.17
N ASP A 4 11.17 6.08 -11.79
CA ASP A 4 11.11 4.74 -11.19
C ASP A 4 10.48 4.79 -9.80
N LEU A 5 10.86 5.77 -8.97
CA LEU A 5 10.27 5.98 -7.64
C LEU A 5 8.79 6.37 -7.71
N THR A 6 8.43 7.22 -8.68
CA THR A 6 7.02 7.54 -8.93
C THR A 6 6.24 6.30 -9.35
N LEU A 7 6.78 5.47 -10.25
CA LEU A 7 6.13 4.22 -10.66
C LEU A 7 5.91 3.26 -9.50
N GLN A 8 6.89 3.14 -8.59
CA GLN A 8 6.74 2.34 -7.37
C GLN A 8 5.61 2.87 -6.48
N ALA A 9 5.57 4.18 -6.24
CA ALA A 9 4.51 4.80 -5.43
C ALA A 9 3.12 4.60 -6.05
N LEU A 10 3.00 4.74 -7.39
CA LEU A 10 1.75 4.48 -8.11
C LEU A 10 1.33 3.01 -8.02
N ALA A 11 2.26 2.06 -8.21
CA ALA A 11 1.99 0.63 -8.12
C ALA A 11 1.50 0.24 -6.71
N CYS A 12 2.14 0.77 -5.66
CA CYS A 12 1.67 0.60 -4.28
C CYS A 12 0.25 1.15 -4.10
N GLY A 13 -0.01 2.35 -4.62
CA GLY A 13 -1.34 2.95 -4.58
C GLY A 13 -2.40 2.10 -5.28
N LEU A 14 -2.09 1.56 -6.47
CA LEU A 14 -2.99 0.63 -7.17
C LEU A 14 -3.35 -0.57 -6.30
N SER A 15 -2.36 -1.19 -5.68
CA SER A 15 -2.56 -2.38 -4.86
C SER A 15 -3.37 -2.08 -3.60
N ILE A 16 -3.06 -0.99 -2.89
CA ILE A 16 -3.73 -0.65 -1.62
C ILE A 16 -5.18 -0.19 -1.86
N LEU A 17 -5.42 0.58 -2.93
CA LEU A 17 -6.73 1.15 -3.26
C LEU A 17 -7.59 0.23 -4.11
N GLU A 18 -7.04 -0.88 -4.61
CA GLU A 18 -7.68 -1.74 -5.62
C GLU A 18 -8.07 -0.95 -6.89
N ALA A 19 -7.19 -0.01 -7.28
CA ALA A 19 -7.41 0.79 -8.47
C ALA A 19 -6.94 0.05 -9.73
N ASN A 20 -7.53 0.36 -10.87
CA ASN A 20 -7.21 -0.29 -12.15
C ASN A 20 -6.11 0.43 -12.91
N PHE A 21 -6.02 1.74 -12.72
CA PHE A 21 -5.02 2.55 -13.40
C PHE A 21 -4.65 3.79 -12.58
N ALA A 22 -3.39 4.20 -12.66
CA ALA A 22 -2.88 5.45 -12.10
C ALA A 22 -1.96 6.15 -13.09
N ALA A 23 -2.05 7.48 -13.18
CA ALA A 23 -1.23 8.28 -14.08
C ALA A 23 -0.92 9.66 -13.52
N THR A 24 0.28 10.13 -13.76
CA THR A 24 0.65 11.53 -13.51
C THR A 24 0.59 12.33 -14.80
N TYR A 25 0.17 13.57 -14.70
CA TYR A 25 0.21 14.55 -15.78
C TYR A 25 0.95 15.79 -15.33
N LEU A 26 1.96 16.19 -16.08
CA LEU A 26 2.78 17.37 -15.77
C LEU A 26 2.37 18.53 -16.64
N LEU A 27 2.25 19.70 -16.01
CA LEU A 27 1.91 20.96 -16.67
C LEU A 27 3.10 21.45 -17.51
N ASP A 28 2.83 21.90 -18.72
CA ASP A 28 3.84 22.50 -19.56
C ASP A 28 4.20 23.92 -19.10
N ALA A 29 5.32 24.45 -19.58
CA ALA A 29 5.82 25.76 -19.18
C ALA A 29 4.85 26.90 -19.53
N ASP A 30 4.03 26.74 -20.56
CA ASP A 30 3.04 27.73 -21.01
C ASP A 30 1.68 27.58 -20.32
N THR A 31 1.53 26.58 -19.42
CA THR A 31 0.28 26.25 -18.71
C THR A 31 -0.91 26.00 -19.63
N ARG A 32 -0.66 25.40 -20.80
CA ARG A 32 -1.68 25.10 -21.80
C ARG A 32 -1.99 23.62 -21.93
N TYR A 33 -1.01 22.79 -21.66
CA TYR A 33 -1.09 21.34 -21.84
C TYR A 33 -0.63 20.61 -20.59
N LEU A 34 -1.26 19.46 -20.41
CA LEU A 34 -0.83 18.44 -19.46
C LEU A 34 -0.22 17.28 -20.25
N THR A 35 1.04 16.97 -19.98
CA THR A 35 1.78 15.87 -20.62
C THR A 35 1.83 14.67 -19.72
N LEU A 36 1.53 13.48 -20.24
CA LEU A 36 1.57 12.22 -19.51
C LEU A 36 2.99 11.97 -18.98
N GLY A 37 3.08 11.77 -17.67
CA GLY A 37 4.27 11.32 -16.95
C GLY A 37 4.21 9.81 -16.68
N PRO A 38 4.86 9.33 -15.61
CA PRO A 38 4.76 7.95 -15.15
C PRO A 38 3.32 7.51 -14.92
N PHE A 39 3.02 6.28 -15.33
CA PHE A 39 1.71 5.66 -15.17
C PHE A 39 1.86 4.14 -14.98
N CYS A 40 0.87 3.50 -14.37
CA CYS A 40 0.80 2.06 -14.22
C CYS A 40 -0.65 1.55 -14.19
N GLY A 41 -0.85 0.25 -14.44
CA GLY A 41 -2.14 -0.42 -14.51
C GLY A 41 -2.52 -0.88 -15.91
N ALA A 42 -3.65 -1.60 -16.00
CA ALA A 42 -4.11 -2.25 -17.22
C ALA A 42 -4.84 -1.26 -18.14
N GLN A 43 -4.12 -0.56 -19.01
CA GLN A 43 -4.74 0.11 -20.17
C GLN A 43 -3.96 -0.14 -21.44
N THR A 44 -4.65 -0.68 -22.43
CA THR A 44 -4.08 -1.11 -23.69
C THR A 44 -4.00 0.00 -24.78
N GLU A 45 -4.64 1.16 -24.59
CA GLU A 45 -4.73 2.22 -25.62
C GLU A 45 -4.41 3.61 -25.05
N LEU A 46 -3.14 3.83 -24.70
CA LEU A 46 -2.63 5.13 -24.21
C LEU A 46 -2.25 6.12 -25.35
N ALA A 47 -2.38 5.75 -26.59
CA ALA A 47 -1.90 6.56 -27.73
C ALA A 47 -2.60 7.95 -27.82
N ASP A 48 -3.86 8.05 -27.40
CA ASP A 48 -4.63 9.30 -27.44
C ASP A 48 -4.56 10.14 -26.15
N VAL A 49 -3.88 9.65 -25.10
CA VAL A 49 -3.92 10.23 -23.75
C VAL A 49 -2.62 10.98 -23.39
N GLY A 50 -1.62 10.96 -24.28
CA GLY A 50 -0.26 11.47 -24.00
C GLY A 50 -0.18 12.98 -23.73
N VAL A 51 -1.06 13.77 -24.34
CA VAL A 51 -1.10 15.24 -24.15
C VAL A 51 -2.55 15.69 -24.07
N ARG A 52 -2.92 16.44 -23.05
CA ARG A 52 -4.26 16.95 -22.82
C ARG A 52 -4.27 18.48 -22.84
N MET A 53 -5.24 19.07 -23.51
CA MET A 53 -5.45 20.52 -23.42
C MET A 53 -6.06 20.88 -22.06
N LEU A 54 -5.39 21.71 -21.27
CA LEU A 54 -5.84 22.07 -19.93
C LEU A 54 -7.25 22.68 -19.91
N GLN A 55 -7.59 23.51 -20.90
CA GLN A 55 -8.92 24.10 -21.01
C GLN A 55 -10.08 23.10 -21.15
N GLN A 56 -9.79 21.88 -21.59
CA GLN A 56 -10.78 20.82 -21.77
C GLN A 56 -10.76 19.79 -20.62
N ALA A 57 -9.79 19.89 -19.72
CA ALA A 57 -9.56 18.98 -18.61
C ALA A 57 -10.12 19.56 -17.30
N THR A 58 -11.45 19.57 -17.17
CA THR A 58 -12.16 20.28 -16.08
C THR A 58 -11.73 19.81 -14.70
N ALA A 59 -11.61 18.50 -14.49
CA ALA A 59 -11.18 17.97 -13.19
C ALA A 59 -9.72 18.30 -12.89
N ASP A 60 -8.84 18.28 -13.90
CA ASP A 60 -7.44 18.72 -13.73
C ASP A 60 -7.36 20.20 -13.37
N LEU A 61 -8.17 21.04 -14.02
CA LEU A 61 -8.25 22.48 -13.69
C LEU A 61 -8.68 22.71 -12.24
N GLU A 62 -9.70 21.99 -11.78
CA GLU A 62 -10.17 22.07 -10.40
C GLU A 62 -9.07 21.56 -9.42
N ALA A 63 -8.43 20.44 -9.75
CA ALA A 63 -7.33 19.91 -8.93
C ALA A 63 -6.16 20.91 -8.83
N LEU A 64 -5.76 21.54 -9.92
CA LEU A 64 -4.69 22.54 -9.93
C LEU A 64 -4.99 23.79 -9.07
N THR A 65 -6.25 24.01 -8.68
CA THR A 65 -6.59 25.05 -7.67
C THR A 65 -6.41 24.58 -6.22
N GLY A 66 -5.91 23.36 -6.00
CA GLY A 66 -5.61 22.81 -4.69
C GLY A 66 -6.72 21.91 -4.11
N HIS A 67 -7.68 21.47 -4.92
CA HIS A 67 -8.78 20.62 -4.46
C HIS A 67 -8.61 19.17 -4.90
N VAL A 68 -9.04 18.25 -4.04
CA VAL A 68 -9.23 16.85 -4.42
C VAL A 68 -10.54 16.73 -5.19
N VAL A 69 -10.50 16.20 -6.41
CA VAL A 69 -11.67 16.00 -7.25
C VAL A 69 -12.05 14.52 -7.25
N THR A 70 -13.20 14.19 -6.67
CA THR A 70 -13.75 12.85 -6.64
C THR A 70 -14.90 12.68 -7.64
N LEU A 71 -14.77 11.69 -8.51
CA LEU A 71 -15.76 11.35 -9.53
C LEU A 71 -16.33 9.97 -9.20
N THR A 72 -17.48 9.93 -8.53
CA THR A 72 -18.04 8.72 -7.93
C THR A 72 -18.96 7.94 -8.85
N THR A 73 -19.28 8.50 -10.02
CA THR A 73 -20.21 7.90 -10.99
C THR A 73 -19.71 8.05 -12.42
N ALA A 74 -20.08 7.11 -13.29
CA ALA A 74 -19.68 7.11 -14.70
C ALA A 74 -20.13 8.36 -15.48
N ASP A 75 -21.26 8.96 -15.10
CA ASP A 75 -21.73 10.20 -15.73
C ASP A 75 -20.82 11.38 -15.40
N ARG A 76 -20.35 11.49 -14.15
CA ARG A 76 -19.38 12.51 -13.73
C ARG A 76 -18.04 12.30 -14.41
N VAL A 77 -17.58 11.05 -14.50
CA VAL A 77 -16.36 10.68 -15.22
C VAL A 77 -16.39 11.15 -16.66
N LYS A 78 -17.48 10.88 -17.39
CA LYS A 78 -17.67 11.32 -18.78
C LYS A 78 -17.71 12.85 -18.93
N GLN A 79 -18.41 13.56 -18.02
CA GLN A 79 -18.51 15.01 -18.04
C GLN A 79 -17.16 15.72 -17.82
N CYS A 80 -16.28 15.13 -17.01
CA CYS A 80 -15.00 15.71 -16.65
C CYS A 80 -13.86 15.38 -17.60
N ASN A 81 -14.11 14.68 -18.71
CA ASN A 81 -13.11 14.30 -19.71
C ASN A 81 -11.90 13.60 -19.05
N VAL A 82 -12.17 12.56 -18.25
CA VAL A 82 -11.14 11.77 -17.56
C VAL A 82 -10.20 11.11 -18.58
N PRO A 83 -8.89 11.05 -18.34
CA PRO A 83 -7.92 10.57 -19.31
C PRO A 83 -8.00 9.06 -19.63
N MET A 84 -8.89 8.32 -18.98
CA MET A 84 -9.03 6.88 -19.15
C MET A 84 -10.50 6.46 -18.98
N ASP A 85 -10.82 5.27 -19.49
CA ASP A 85 -12.12 4.66 -19.21
C ASP A 85 -12.20 4.26 -17.73
N ALA A 86 -13.24 4.73 -17.05
CA ALA A 86 -13.44 4.47 -15.65
C ALA A 86 -14.92 4.57 -15.27
N ALA A 87 -15.33 3.85 -14.21
CA ALA A 87 -16.64 4.04 -13.58
C ALA A 87 -16.59 5.06 -12.44
N SER A 88 -15.44 5.22 -11.81
CA SER A 88 -15.12 6.28 -10.85
C SER A 88 -13.65 6.66 -10.91
N ALA A 89 -13.28 7.85 -10.46
CA ALA A 89 -11.91 8.32 -10.47
C ALA A 89 -11.65 9.38 -9.40
N VAL A 90 -10.39 9.57 -9.05
CA VAL A 90 -9.90 10.66 -8.20
C VAL A 90 -8.78 11.39 -8.91
N CYS A 91 -8.82 12.72 -8.89
CA CYS A 91 -7.78 13.59 -9.36
C CYS A 91 -7.29 14.49 -8.23
N VAL A 92 -5.98 14.50 -8.01
CA VAL A 92 -5.34 15.34 -6.99
C VAL A 92 -4.21 16.16 -7.59
N PRO A 93 -3.89 17.35 -7.05
CA PRO A 93 -2.78 18.15 -7.57
C PRO A 93 -1.43 17.56 -7.17
N LEU A 94 -0.45 17.66 -8.05
CA LEU A 94 0.97 17.51 -7.76
C LEU A 94 1.50 18.90 -7.36
N VAL A 95 1.82 19.11 -6.09
CA VAL A 95 2.21 20.42 -5.56
C VAL A 95 3.63 20.39 -5.03
N VAL A 96 4.43 21.42 -5.38
CA VAL A 96 5.78 21.65 -4.86
C VAL A 96 5.87 23.06 -4.35
N GLN A 97 6.17 23.25 -3.06
CA GLN A 97 6.29 24.59 -2.44
C GLN A 97 5.10 25.51 -2.80
N ASP A 98 3.89 25.02 -2.60
CA ASP A 98 2.61 25.70 -2.92
C ASP A 98 2.35 25.98 -4.41
N THR A 99 3.19 25.45 -5.30
CA THR A 99 3.01 25.60 -6.75
C THR A 99 2.55 24.28 -7.35
N PRO A 100 1.37 24.22 -8.01
CA PRO A 100 0.94 23.05 -8.72
C PRO A 100 1.78 22.83 -9.98
N ILE A 101 2.35 21.65 -10.13
CA ILE A 101 3.18 21.25 -11.28
C ILE A 101 2.49 20.25 -12.20
N GLY A 102 1.30 19.77 -11.80
CA GLY A 102 0.55 18.77 -12.53
C GLY A 102 -0.56 18.14 -11.70
N THR A 103 -1.05 16.98 -12.15
CA THR A 103 -2.10 16.21 -11.50
C THR A 103 -1.74 14.73 -11.42
N LEU A 104 -2.29 14.05 -10.43
CA LEU A 104 -2.27 12.60 -10.27
C LEU A 104 -3.70 12.06 -10.34
N TRP A 105 -3.88 11.02 -11.13
CA TRP A 105 -5.12 10.31 -11.31
C TRP A 105 -5.05 8.87 -10.79
N PHE A 106 -6.14 8.44 -10.14
CA PHE A 106 -6.47 7.04 -9.91
C PHE A 106 -7.85 6.75 -10.49
N SER A 107 -7.99 5.63 -11.19
CA SER A 107 -9.27 5.21 -11.79
C SER A 107 -9.67 3.80 -11.37
N PHE A 108 -10.99 3.56 -11.38
CA PHE A 108 -11.63 2.34 -10.90
C PHE A 108 -12.72 1.89 -11.86
N ASP A 109 -12.84 0.58 -12.08
CA ASP A 109 -13.82 -0.02 -12.99
C ASP A 109 -15.25 -0.11 -12.40
N SER A 110 -15.39 0.22 -11.12
CA SER A 110 -16.67 0.24 -10.43
C SER A 110 -16.96 1.63 -9.84
N PRO A 111 -18.24 2.07 -9.80
CA PRO A 111 -18.62 3.27 -9.05
C PRO A 111 -18.33 3.07 -7.56
N ARG A 112 -17.69 4.05 -6.92
CA ARG A 112 -17.40 4.00 -5.48
C ARG A 112 -17.37 5.38 -4.84
N VAL A 113 -17.56 5.39 -3.53
CA VAL A 113 -17.32 6.56 -2.68
C VAL A 113 -15.98 6.37 -1.99
N PHE A 114 -15.19 7.42 -1.90
CA PHE A 114 -13.87 7.41 -1.31
C PHE A 114 -13.93 7.87 0.15
N ASP A 115 -13.29 7.14 1.05
CA ASP A 115 -13.17 7.55 2.44
C ASP A 115 -11.95 8.47 2.65
N ASP A 116 -11.88 9.11 3.82
CA ASP A 116 -10.81 10.06 4.14
C ASP A 116 -9.42 9.40 4.16
N SER A 117 -9.33 8.11 4.50
CA SER A 117 -8.06 7.36 4.53
C SER A 117 -7.55 7.07 3.12
N GLU A 118 -8.43 6.76 2.20
CA GLU A 118 -8.11 6.55 0.78
C GLU A 118 -7.65 7.85 0.14
N LEU A 119 -8.37 8.95 0.37
CA LEU A 119 -8.00 10.26 -0.16
C LEU A 119 -6.64 10.72 0.41
N MET A 120 -6.40 10.53 1.69
CA MET A 120 -5.12 10.86 2.32
C MET A 120 -3.96 10.06 1.72
N LEU A 121 -4.16 8.77 1.40
CA LEU A 121 -3.15 7.96 0.72
C LEU A 121 -2.85 8.50 -0.68
N ILE A 122 -3.88 8.86 -1.45
CA ILE A 122 -3.71 9.41 -2.80
C ILE A 122 -2.96 10.75 -2.74
N GLU A 123 -3.31 11.64 -1.82
CA GLU A 123 -2.61 12.92 -1.62
C GLU A 123 -1.15 12.70 -1.19
N MET A 124 -0.87 11.72 -0.34
CA MET A 124 0.49 11.36 0.05
C MET A 124 1.31 10.87 -1.16
N ILE A 125 0.76 10.01 -2.01
CA ILE A 125 1.41 9.55 -3.25
C ILE A 125 1.65 10.71 -4.21
N ALA A 126 0.71 11.65 -4.31
CA ALA A 126 0.87 12.86 -5.12
C ALA A 126 2.02 13.72 -4.62
N ALA A 127 2.10 13.98 -3.31
CA ALA A 127 3.17 14.76 -2.70
C ALA A 127 4.55 14.09 -2.87
N MET A 128 4.65 12.76 -2.71
CA MET A 128 5.86 11.99 -2.99
C MET A 128 6.29 12.13 -4.45
N SER A 129 5.35 11.94 -5.37
CA SER A 129 5.60 12.05 -6.81
C SER A 129 6.08 13.45 -7.20
N ALA A 130 5.45 14.49 -6.68
CA ALA A 130 5.84 15.87 -6.91
C ALA A 130 7.29 16.16 -6.44
N ASN A 131 7.67 15.66 -5.27
CA ASN A 131 9.02 15.75 -4.75
C ASN A 131 10.04 15.01 -5.63
N TYR A 132 9.71 13.83 -6.15
CA TYR A 132 10.61 13.10 -7.05
C TYR A 132 10.85 13.83 -8.37
N PHE A 133 9.84 14.48 -8.94
CA PHE A 133 10.00 15.28 -10.17
C PHE A 133 10.91 16.48 -9.99
N THR A 134 10.99 17.04 -8.81
CA THR A 134 11.78 18.24 -8.51
C THR A 134 13.13 17.97 -7.86
N ALA A 135 13.36 16.76 -7.36
CA ALA A 135 14.62 16.37 -6.70
C ALA A 135 15.89 16.68 -7.51
N PRO A 136 15.95 16.50 -8.85
CA PRO A 136 17.11 16.88 -9.65
C PRO A 136 17.43 18.35 -9.62
N LEU A 137 16.43 19.23 -9.40
CA LEU A 137 16.58 20.68 -9.39
C LEU A 137 17.11 21.22 -8.05
N HIS A 138 16.98 20.46 -6.97
CA HIS A 138 17.28 20.90 -5.60
C HIS A 138 18.47 20.17 -4.96
N GLY A 139 19.34 19.53 -5.74
CA GLY A 139 20.62 19.00 -5.26
C GLY A 139 20.54 17.75 -4.37
N GLY A 140 19.49 16.95 -4.51
CA GLY A 140 19.46 15.58 -3.96
C GLY A 140 19.35 15.45 -2.44
N ASN A 141 19.12 16.52 -1.70
CA ASN A 141 18.73 16.42 -0.29
C ASN A 141 17.24 16.14 -0.24
N HIS A 142 16.88 14.87 -0.09
CA HIS A 142 15.54 14.45 0.32
C HIS A 142 15.30 14.90 1.76
N LEU A 143 15.02 16.18 1.94
CA LEU A 143 14.31 16.62 3.12
C LEU A 143 12.91 16.02 2.96
N VAL A 144 12.66 14.93 3.68
CA VAL A 144 11.29 14.45 3.87
C VAL A 144 10.55 15.66 4.43
N ASP A 145 9.64 16.22 3.65
CA ASP A 145 8.85 17.37 4.04
C ASP A 145 8.12 16.99 5.35
N ASP A 146 8.21 17.83 6.37
CA ASP A 146 7.53 17.65 7.65
C ASP A 146 6.02 17.40 7.46
N GLN A 147 5.44 18.00 6.42
CA GLN A 147 4.05 17.82 6.05
C GLN A 147 3.78 16.40 5.55
N LEU A 148 4.61 15.88 4.66
CA LEU A 148 4.52 14.51 4.13
C LEU A 148 4.70 13.46 5.23
N THR A 149 5.63 13.71 6.16
CA THR A 149 5.82 12.86 7.33
C THR A 149 4.55 12.84 8.21
N LYS A 150 3.92 13.99 8.43
CA LYS A 150 2.66 14.08 9.20
C LYS A 150 1.51 13.37 8.50
N MET A 151 1.38 13.51 7.18
CA MET A 151 0.36 12.78 6.40
C MET A 151 0.55 11.27 6.53
N ALA A 152 1.79 10.79 6.38
CA ALA A 152 2.13 9.38 6.54
C ALA A 152 1.82 8.85 7.97
N GLN A 153 2.16 9.62 9.00
CA GLN A 153 1.81 9.31 10.39
C GLN A 153 0.30 9.20 10.60
N ASN A 154 -0.46 10.19 10.11
CA ASN A 154 -1.92 10.20 10.22
C ASN A 154 -2.54 9.01 9.51
N TRP A 155 -2.07 8.70 8.30
CA TRP A 155 -2.53 7.53 7.55
C TRP A 155 -2.29 6.22 8.30
N GLN A 156 -1.09 6.04 8.88
CA GLN A 156 -0.78 4.87 9.69
C GLN A 156 -1.63 4.80 10.96
N GLN A 157 -1.81 5.91 11.67
CA GLN A 157 -2.60 5.93 12.90
C GLN A 157 -4.05 5.53 12.66
N ASN A 158 -4.64 5.94 11.55
CA ASN A 158 -6.01 5.57 11.19
C ASN A 158 -6.16 4.07 10.86
N ARG A 159 -5.08 3.40 10.47
CA ARG A 159 -5.05 1.95 10.17
C ARG A 159 -4.56 1.08 11.33
N ARG A 160 -4.02 1.68 12.38
CA ARG A 160 -3.56 0.95 13.57
C ARG A 160 -4.75 0.60 14.45
N LEU A 161 -5.17 -0.65 14.37
CA LEU A 161 -6.10 -1.21 15.34
C LEU A 161 -5.27 -1.72 16.52
N PRO A 162 -5.60 -1.32 17.78
CA PRO A 162 -4.98 -1.97 18.92
C PRO A 162 -5.39 -3.44 18.89
N ILE A 163 -4.42 -4.34 18.75
CA ILE A 163 -4.71 -5.77 18.90
C ILE A 163 -4.97 -6.03 20.38
N ASN A 164 -6.23 -6.12 20.71
CA ASN A 164 -6.72 -6.68 21.96
C ASN A 164 -7.92 -7.56 21.60
N CYS A 165 -7.63 -8.80 21.27
CA CYS A 165 -8.58 -9.76 20.78
C CYS A 165 -8.70 -10.92 21.78
N SER A 166 -9.92 -11.29 22.12
CA SER A 166 -10.21 -12.43 23.00
C SER A 166 -11.14 -13.39 22.30
N TYR A 167 -10.76 -14.66 22.23
CA TYR A 167 -11.57 -15.73 21.65
C TYR A 167 -11.48 -16.99 22.53
N ALA A 168 -12.60 -17.46 23.04
CA ALA A 168 -12.66 -18.56 24.01
C ALA A 168 -11.75 -18.31 25.22
N LYS A 169 -10.78 -19.15 25.49
CA LYS A 169 -9.79 -19.01 26.58
C LYS A 169 -8.52 -18.23 26.17
N TRP A 170 -8.44 -17.78 24.92
CA TRP A 170 -7.26 -17.17 24.34
C TRP A 170 -7.37 -15.65 24.32
N GLN A 171 -6.23 -15.00 24.59
CA GLN A 171 -6.09 -13.56 24.46
C GLN A 171 -4.90 -13.25 23.56
N VAL A 172 -5.09 -12.35 22.60
CA VAL A 172 -4.05 -11.83 21.74
C VAL A 172 -3.90 -10.35 22.02
N GLN A 173 -2.69 -9.94 22.37
CA GLN A 173 -2.35 -8.55 22.56
C GLN A 173 -1.15 -8.21 21.69
N GLY A 174 -1.24 -7.11 20.95
CA GLY A 174 -0.16 -6.59 20.14
C GLY A 174 0.23 -5.20 20.57
N TRP A 175 1.52 -4.97 20.67
CA TRP A 175 2.11 -3.65 20.84
C TRP A 175 3.40 -3.56 20.04
N HIS A 176 3.78 -2.36 19.72
CA HIS A 176 5.04 -2.10 19.04
C HIS A 176 5.70 -0.84 19.63
N LEU A 177 7.00 -0.86 19.63
CA LEU A 177 7.81 0.29 19.98
C LEU A 177 8.33 0.92 18.70
N ASP A 178 7.84 2.12 18.37
CA ASP A 178 8.34 2.89 17.25
C ASP A 178 9.26 4.00 17.76
N ASP A 179 10.52 3.91 17.41
CA ASP A 179 11.50 4.99 17.60
C ASP A 179 11.50 5.96 16.41
N THR A 180 10.70 5.68 15.38
CA THR A 180 10.64 6.46 14.15
C THR A 180 9.26 7.09 13.95
N ALA A 181 9.26 8.23 13.28
CA ALA A 181 8.03 8.95 12.94
C ALA A 181 7.06 8.11 12.09
N ILE A 182 7.60 7.17 11.30
CA ILE A 182 6.85 6.30 10.38
C ILE A 182 7.22 4.85 10.70
N SER A 183 6.21 4.02 10.99
CA SER A 183 6.42 2.60 11.27
C SER A 183 6.53 1.79 9.98
N ARG A 184 7.42 0.81 10.01
CA ARG A 184 7.62 -0.20 8.95
C ARG A 184 7.00 -1.55 9.32
N ASN A 185 6.22 -1.55 10.39
CA ASN A 185 5.61 -2.75 10.94
C ASN A 185 4.11 -2.78 10.64
N TYR A 186 3.63 -3.94 10.30
CA TYR A 186 2.21 -4.26 10.22
C TYR A 186 1.90 -5.41 11.16
N TYR A 187 0.75 -5.37 11.79
CA TYR A 187 0.20 -6.47 12.55
C TYR A 187 -1.32 -6.45 12.48
N ASP A 188 -1.91 -7.63 12.43
CA ASP A 188 -3.36 -7.81 12.39
C ASP A 188 -3.77 -9.06 13.14
N CYS A 189 -5.01 -9.09 13.63
CA CYS A 189 -5.61 -10.21 14.29
C CYS A 189 -7.06 -10.36 13.85
N GLN A 190 -7.35 -11.45 13.15
CA GLN A 190 -8.69 -11.76 12.66
C GLN A 190 -9.25 -12.97 13.36
N GLN A 191 -10.55 -12.91 13.71
CA GLN A 191 -11.28 -14.01 14.29
C GLN A 191 -12.07 -14.76 13.20
N SER A 192 -12.05 -16.07 13.26
CA SER A 192 -12.86 -16.97 12.45
C SER A 192 -13.73 -17.85 13.34
N GLU A 193 -14.61 -18.65 12.73
CA GLU A 193 -15.44 -19.61 13.48
C GLU A 193 -14.60 -20.68 14.23
N SER A 194 -13.38 -20.97 13.76
CA SER A 194 -12.51 -22.02 14.31
C SER A 194 -11.37 -21.47 15.17
N GLY A 195 -11.14 -20.17 15.22
CA GLY A 195 -10.03 -19.64 16.00
C GLY A 195 -9.58 -18.25 15.62
N ILE A 196 -8.28 -18.03 15.72
CA ILE A 196 -7.64 -16.71 15.55
C ILE A 196 -6.53 -16.83 14.50
N SER A 197 -6.50 -15.87 13.57
CA SER A 197 -5.41 -15.66 12.64
C SER A 197 -4.63 -14.41 13.05
N VAL A 198 -3.31 -14.51 13.12
CA VAL A 198 -2.41 -13.39 13.44
C VAL A 198 -1.40 -13.21 12.32
N SER A 199 -1.30 -11.99 11.84
CA SER A 199 -0.31 -11.59 10.84
C SER A 199 0.63 -10.55 11.43
N LEU A 200 1.94 -10.75 11.24
CA LEU A 200 2.98 -9.78 11.53
C LEU A 200 3.80 -9.58 10.27
N ALA A 201 4.15 -8.34 9.96
CA ALA A 201 5.07 -8.07 8.87
C ALA A 201 5.99 -6.88 9.18
N HIS A 202 7.20 -6.92 8.63
CA HIS A 202 8.19 -5.86 8.71
C HIS A 202 8.76 -5.62 7.31
N SER A 203 8.66 -4.37 6.81
CA SER A 203 9.24 -4.00 5.53
C SER A 203 10.66 -3.49 5.72
N GLN A 204 11.56 -3.95 4.85
CA GLN A 204 12.91 -3.42 4.78
C GLN A 204 12.91 -2.07 4.04
N GLY A 205 13.94 -1.25 4.28
CA GLY A 205 14.07 0.07 3.67
C GLY A 205 13.88 1.22 4.66
N ARG A 206 13.89 2.43 4.14
CA ARG A 206 13.78 3.66 4.94
C ARG A 206 12.71 4.57 4.37
N SER A 207 12.05 5.31 5.26
CA SER A 207 11.10 6.37 4.93
C SER A 207 9.76 5.93 4.31
N LEU A 208 9.25 6.72 3.39
CA LEU A 208 7.90 6.60 2.84
C LEU A 208 7.70 5.40 1.92
N GLU A 209 8.76 4.98 1.21
CA GLU A 209 8.72 3.78 0.37
C GLU A 209 8.44 2.53 1.21
N ALA A 210 9.11 2.41 2.36
CA ALA A 210 8.88 1.30 3.29
C ALA A 210 7.47 1.34 3.89
N LEU A 211 6.90 2.54 4.12
CA LEU A 211 5.52 2.69 4.54
C LEU A 211 4.54 2.16 3.49
N LEU A 212 4.73 2.53 2.23
CA LEU A 212 3.88 2.05 1.15
C LEU A 212 4.03 0.54 0.97
N SER A 213 5.26 0.02 0.99
CA SER A 213 5.52 -1.42 0.89
C SER A 213 4.81 -2.19 2.00
N ILE A 214 4.94 -1.76 3.26
CA ILE A 214 4.24 -2.44 4.36
C ILE A 214 2.72 -2.31 4.26
N GLY A 215 2.22 -1.21 3.68
CA GLY A 215 0.81 -1.03 3.37
C GLY A 215 0.30 -2.03 2.34
N VAL A 216 1.07 -2.28 1.28
CA VAL A 216 0.74 -3.30 0.26
C VAL A 216 0.75 -4.69 0.87
N VAL A 217 1.82 -5.06 1.59
CA VAL A 217 1.95 -6.36 2.26
C VAL A 217 0.79 -6.60 3.22
N GLY A 218 0.49 -5.62 4.09
CA GLY A 218 -0.59 -5.73 5.06
C GLY A 218 -1.97 -5.88 4.42
N ASN A 219 -2.26 -5.09 3.38
CA ASN A 219 -3.52 -5.19 2.64
C ASN A 219 -3.67 -6.56 1.96
N THR A 220 -2.58 -7.07 1.36
CA THR A 220 -2.57 -8.38 0.72
C THR A 220 -2.77 -9.49 1.73
N LEU A 221 -2.07 -9.48 2.87
CA LEU A 221 -2.25 -10.44 3.96
C LEU A 221 -3.69 -10.47 4.46
N GLN A 222 -4.29 -9.32 4.72
CA GLN A 222 -5.66 -9.21 5.18
C GLN A 222 -6.66 -9.86 4.20
N ARG A 223 -6.45 -9.67 2.91
CA ARG A 223 -7.28 -10.30 1.86
C ARG A 223 -7.05 -11.81 1.77
N MET A 224 -5.81 -12.28 1.89
CA MET A 224 -5.50 -13.72 1.80
C MET A 224 -6.05 -14.48 3.02
N VAL A 225 -5.98 -13.91 4.22
CA VAL A 225 -6.60 -14.49 5.43
C VAL A 225 -8.11 -14.65 5.28
N ALA A 226 -8.78 -13.79 4.52
CA ALA A 226 -10.21 -13.95 4.23
C ALA A 226 -10.53 -15.10 3.24
N VAL A 227 -9.54 -15.56 2.47
CA VAL A 227 -9.69 -16.62 1.46
C VAL A 227 -9.31 -17.99 1.99
N THR A 228 -8.23 -18.09 2.77
CA THR A 228 -7.71 -19.35 3.32
C THR A 228 -7.22 -19.17 4.75
N SER A 229 -7.28 -20.24 5.55
CA SER A 229 -6.73 -20.27 6.91
C SER A 229 -5.36 -20.96 6.99
N ASP A 230 -4.81 -21.40 5.86
CA ASP A 230 -3.51 -22.06 5.80
C ASP A 230 -2.37 -21.03 5.76
N PRO A 231 -1.50 -20.95 6.78
CA PRO A 231 -0.45 -19.95 6.85
C PRO A 231 0.54 -19.99 5.69
N ALA A 232 0.95 -21.18 5.24
CA ALA A 232 1.89 -21.30 4.11
C ALA A 232 1.24 -20.83 2.80
N GLU A 233 0.00 -21.23 2.54
CA GLU A 233 -0.75 -20.78 1.37
C GLU A 233 -0.95 -19.26 1.37
N ILE A 234 -1.21 -18.65 2.55
CA ILE A 234 -1.31 -17.19 2.67
C ILE A 234 0.00 -16.51 2.25
N LEU A 235 1.15 -17.03 2.71
CA LEU A 235 2.46 -16.47 2.35
C LEU A 235 2.78 -16.65 0.86
N GLU A 236 2.51 -17.84 0.28
CA GLU A 236 2.72 -18.11 -1.14
C GLU A 236 1.92 -17.14 -2.03
N ARG A 237 0.63 -16.99 -1.73
CA ARG A 237 -0.25 -16.07 -2.47
C ARG A 237 0.15 -14.60 -2.27
N THR A 238 0.55 -14.24 -1.05
CA THR A 238 1.05 -12.89 -0.76
C THR A 238 2.33 -12.62 -1.54
N ASN A 239 3.27 -13.57 -1.57
CA ASN A 239 4.51 -13.46 -2.34
C ASN A 239 4.22 -13.25 -3.83
N SER A 240 3.35 -14.05 -4.42
CA SER A 240 2.97 -13.93 -5.84
C SER A 240 2.36 -12.55 -6.14
N CYS A 241 1.44 -12.07 -5.29
CA CYS A 241 0.84 -10.75 -5.47
C CYS A 241 1.86 -9.61 -5.37
N ILE A 242 2.80 -9.68 -4.42
CA ILE A 242 3.85 -8.68 -4.26
C ILE A 242 4.81 -8.71 -5.45
N TRP A 243 5.26 -9.91 -5.86
CA TRP A 243 6.15 -10.07 -7.00
C TRP A 243 5.56 -9.56 -8.32
N GLU A 244 4.31 -9.93 -8.61
CA GLU A 244 3.61 -9.50 -9.84
C GLU A 244 3.26 -8.01 -9.84
N GLY A 245 2.94 -7.44 -8.68
CA GLY A 245 2.54 -6.03 -8.52
C GLY A 245 3.71 -5.08 -8.30
N ALA A 246 4.90 -5.59 -7.93
CA ALA A 246 6.02 -4.75 -7.55
C ALA A 246 6.75 -4.19 -8.78
N ALA A 247 6.80 -2.88 -8.89
CA ALA A 247 7.69 -2.17 -9.82
C ALA A 247 9.16 -2.13 -9.30
N GLY A 248 9.59 -3.07 -8.46
CA GLY A 248 10.95 -3.22 -7.91
C GLY A 248 10.98 -3.50 -6.40
N GLU A 249 12.08 -3.96 -5.94
CA GLU A 249 12.65 -4.25 -4.61
C GLU A 249 11.76 -3.96 -3.36
N GLN A 250 10.61 -4.62 -3.25
CA GLN A 250 9.77 -4.56 -2.06
C GLN A 250 9.88 -5.90 -1.33
N PHE A 251 10.63 -5.92 -0.24
CA PHE A 251 10.84 -7.11 0.58
C PHE A 251 10.23 -6.93 1.95
N ALA A 252 9.69 -8.03 2.49
CA ALA A 252 9.13 -8.02 3.82
C ALA A 252 9.37 -9.35 4.53
N ASP A 253 9.73 -9.22 5.81
CA ASP A 253 9.64 -10.32 6.76
C ASP A 253 8.18 -10.48 7.18
N VAL A 254 7.65 -11.69 7.14
CA VAL A 254 6.24 -11.96 7.48
C VAL A 254 6.11 -13.20 8.34
N LEU A 255 5.33 -13.13 9.40
CA LEU A 255 4.82 -14.27 10.15
C LEU A 255 3.31 -14.34 10.01
N GLN A 256 2.84 -15.50 9.58
CA GLN A 256 1.42 -15.84 9.56
C GLN A 256 1.17 -17.00 10.52
N LEU A 257 0.18 -16.84 11.42
CA LEU A 257 -0.16 -17.82 12.43
C LEU A 257 -1.66 -18.04 12.46
N ALA A 258 -2.07 -19.30 12.57
CA ALA A 258 -3.44 -19.73 12.81
C ALA A 258 -3.52 -20.52 14.12
N LEU A 259 -4.32 -20.06 15.07
CA LEU A 259 -4.62 -20.74 16.33
C LEU A 259 -6.00 -21.38 16.26
N ASP A 260 -6.05 -22.69 16.37
CA ASP A 260 -7.29 -23.44 16.62
C ASP A 260 -7.64 -23.32 18.11
N ALA A 261 -8.75 -22.68 18.40
CA ALA A 261 -9.11 -22.32 19.77
C ALA A 261 -9.56 -23.52 20.62
N ASP A 262 -10.08 -24.56 20.02
CA ASP A 262 -10.57 -25.75 20.69
C ASP A 262 -9.44 -26.69 21.10
N THR A 263 -8.52 -26.94 20.17
CA THR A 263 -7.40 -27.86 20.36
C THR A 263 -6.15 -27.20 20.95
N GLY A 264 -6.02 -25.89 20.84
CA GLY A 264 -4.79 -25.15 21.20
C GLY A 264 -3.65 -25.38 20.19
N ARG A 265 -3.96 -25.88 19.01
CA ARG A 265 -2.97 -26.08 17.95
C ARG A 265 -2.67 -24.76 17.28
N VAL A 266 -1.40 -24.39 17.29
CA VAL A 266 -0.86 -23.26 16.55
C VAL A 266 -0.21 -23.81 15.29
N THR A 267 -0.72 -23.42 14.13
CA THR A 267 -0.07 -23.63 12.83
C THR A 267 0.52 -22.30 12.39
N TYR A 268 1.77 -22.28 11.94
CA TYR A 268 2.43 -21.06 11.53
C TYR A 268 3.36 -21.30 10.35
N SER A 269 3.61 -20.22 9.61
CA SER A 269 4.61 -20.12 8.56
C SER A 269 5.26 -18.74 8.62
N SER A 270 6.55 -18.65 8.31
CA SER A 270 7.23 -17.35 8.26
C SER A 270 8.10 -17.21 7.03
N ALA A 271 8.27 -15.97 6.60
CA ALA A 271 9.17 -15.52 5.55
C ALA A 271 10.15 -14.51 6.16
N GLY A 272 11.44 -14.62 5.87
CA GLY A 272 12.47 -13.75 6.42
C GLY A 272 12.78 -14.00 7.91
N GLU A 273 13.29 -12.99 8.60
CA GLU A 273 13.81 -13.10 9.97
C GLU A 273 12.80 -12.65 11.03
N ILE A 274 11.79 -13.47 11.34
CA ILE A 274 10.87 -13.24 12.46
C ILE A 274 11.02 -14.35 13.50
N ILE A 275 11.13 -13.97 14.75
CA ILE A 275 11.29 -14.89 15.89
C ILE A 275 9.93 -15.17 16.51
N LEU A 276 9.57 -16.45 16.62
CA LEU A 276 8.42 -16.94 17.38
C LEU A 276 8.90 -17.68 18.63
N LEU A 277 8.45 -17.24 19.80
CA LEU A 277 8.81 -17.84 21.08
C LEU A 277 7.59 -18.48 21.73
N VAL A 278 7.74 -19.69 22.21
CA VAL A 278 6.78 -20.34 23.11
C VAL A 278 7.34 -20.35 24.53
N VAL A 279 6.59 -19.77 25.47
CA VAL A 279 6.97 -19.69 26.87
C VAL A 279 6.03 -20.59 27.66
N THR A 280 6.59 -21.58 28.36
CA THR A 280 5.85 -22.51 29.20
C THR A 280 6.47 -22.54 30.60
N SER A 281 5.84 -23.26 31.52
CA SER A 281 6.42 -23.54 32.84
C SER A 281 7.72 -24.36 32.77
N ALA A 282 7.96 -25.07 31.66
CA ALA A 282 9.18 -25.85 31.42
C ALA A 282 10.34 -25.02 30.86
N GLY A 283 10.07 -23.85 30.30
CA GLY A 283 11.09 -22.96 29.72
C GLY A 283 10.60 -22.20 28.50
N ILE A 284 11.57 -21.69 27.75
CA ILE A 284 11.37 -20.94 26.51
C ILE A 284 11.87 -21.80 25.35
N GLU A 285 11.02 -21.98 24.35
CA GLU A 285 11.33 -22.64 23.09
C GLU A 285 11.30 -21.60 21.96
N VAL A 286 12.35 -21.58 21.13
CA VAL A 286 12.39 -20.75 19.92
C VAL A 286 11.89 -21.60 18.77
N LEU A 287 10.82 -21.16 18.12
CA LEU A 287 10.28 -21.82 16.95
C LEU A 287 10.88 -21.14 15.71
N GLU A 288 11.86 -21.83 15.10
CA GLU A 288 12.52 -21.33 13.90
C GLU A 288 11.78 -21.78 12.64
N ASN A 289 11.64 -20.88 11.70
CA ASN A 289 11.27 -21.19 10.32
C ASN A 289 12.12 -20.30 9.41
N ILE A 290 12.94 -20.91 8.55
CA ILE A 290 13.84 -20.19 7.65
C ILE A 290 13.25 -20.36 6.24
N SER A 291 12.62 -19.30 5.74
CA SER A 291 12.14 -19.19 4.36
C SER A 291 12.57 -17.83 3.81
N PRO A 292 12.66 -17.68 2.49
CA PRO A 292 12.98 -16.39 1.89
C PRO A 292 11.95 -15.31 2.27
N GLU A 293 12.38 -14.05 2.30
CA GLU A 293 11.50 -12.90 2.47
C GLU A 293 10.44 -12.85 1.36
N ILE A 294 9.27 -12.30 1.66
CA ILE A 294 8.24 -12.00 0.67
C ILE A 294 8.79 -11.00 -0.34
N GLY A 295 8.57 -11.26 -1.63
CA GLY A 295 8.95 -10.38 -2.75
C GLY A 295 10.36 -10.55 -3.28
N ILE A 296 11.19 -11.43 -2.69
CA ILE A 296 12.59 -11.62 -3.13
C ILE A 296 12.72 -12.49 -4.39
N MET A 297 11.73 -13.35 -4.64
CA MET A 297 11.69 -14.24 -5.82
C MET A 297 10.24 -14.51 -6.26
N ASP A 298 10.07 -14.93 -7.51
CA ASP A 298 8.76 -15.18 -8.12
C ASP A 298 8.00 -16.35 -7.47
N TYR A 299 8.72 -17.32 -6.94
CA TYR A 299 8.14 -18.42 -6.18
C TYR A 299 8.82 -18.54 -4.81
N GLY A 300 8.03 -18.62 -3.77
CA GLY A 300 8.49 -18.90 -2.42
C GLY A 300 7.88 -20.24 -1.98
N GLU A 301 8.72 -21.15 -1.52
CA GLU A 301 8.24 -22.36 -0.84
C GLU A 301 8.16 -22.05 0.65
N TYR A 302 6.95 -21.95 1.18
CA TYR A 302 6.68 -21.74 2.59
C TYR A 302 6.07 -22.99 3.20
N GLU A 303 6.55 -23.38 4.37
CA GLU A 303 6.12 -24.60 5.03
C GLU A 303 5.31 -24.29 6.29
N ASN A 304 4.22 -25.03 6.49
CA ASN A 304 3.49 -25.00 7.75
C ASN A 304 4.22 -25.81 8.82
N ARG A 305 4.40 -25.18 9.98
CA ARG A 305 4.84 -25.82 11.19
C ARG A 305 3.74 -25.76 12.25
N CYS A 306 3.75 -26.71 13.16
CA CYS A 306 2.72 -26.84 14.18
C CYS A 306 3.33 -26.94 15.57
N HIS A 307 2.68 -26.28 16.54
CA HIS A 307 2.94 -26.42 17.97
C HIS A 307 1.60 -26.57 18.69
N ILE A 308 1.57 -27.32 19.80
CA ILE A 308 0.38 -27.48 20.64
C ILE A 308 0.65 -26.77 21.96
N MET A 309 -0.20 -25.80 22.30
CA MET A 309 -0.13 -24.99 23.50
C MET A 309 -0.92 -25.58 24.65
#